data_80f6d42e1e19de0f3dcf6a59f9d241f0
#
_entry.id   80f6d42e1e19de0f3dcf6a59f9d241f0
#
_cell.length_a   1.000
_cell.length_b   1.000
_cell.length_c   1.000
_cell.angle_alpha   90.00
_cell.angle_beta   90.00
_cell.angle_gamma   90.00
#
_symmetry.space_group_name_H-M   'P 1'
#
loop_
_entity.id
_entity.type
_entity.pdbx_description
1 polymer ?
#
loop_
_entity_poly.entity_id
_entity_poly.type
_entity_poly.pdbx_seq_one_letter_code
_entity_poly.pdbx_strand_id
1 'polypeptide(L)'
;MSIFIMMTLRLRSARLFLNLCLILLTSIFSLWACAPQTTPTPFRPPTDAPPTQPLPTTTPIPALFTPAPTVTVTVTATAGPCVNVLSFVDDVTVEDGTSFLPSASIDKQWLVQNSGTCNWDETYRLKWVGGDPMGAAQEQSLYPARAGTQATLRVTFTAPAESGSYESAWQAVDPNGNFFGDLVF
;
A
#
# COMPACT_ATOMS: atom_id res chain seq x y z
N MET A 1 -27.63 3.62 -61.34
CA MET A 1 -26.14 3.76 -61.41
C MET A 1 -25.58 4.85 -60.48
N SER A 2 -26.38 5.74 -59.91
CA SER A 2 -25.91 6.84 -59.06
C SER A 2 -25.63 6.49 -57.57
N ILE A 3 -26.27 5.43 -57.03
CA ILE A 3 -26.12 5.04 -55.61
C ILE A 3 -24.75 4.37 -55.31
N PHE A 4 -24.21 3.65 -56.28
CA PHE A 4 -22.93 2.96 -56.13
C PHE A 4 -21.73 3.91 -56.05
N ILE A 5 -21.79 5.04 -56.72
CA ILE A 5 -20.73 6.06 -56.77
C ILE A 5 -20.64 6.81 -55.41
N MET A 6 -21.77 7.09 -54.77
CA MET A 6 -21.78 7.80 -53.47
C MET A 6 -21.22 6.93 -52.33
N MET A 7 -21.41 5.61 -52.39
CA MET A 7 -20.93 4.72 -51.36
C MET A 7 -19.39 4.55 -51.38
N THR A 8 -18.80 4.53 -52.57
CA THR A 8 -17.33 4.44 -52.73
C THR A 8 -16.60 5.74 -52.33
N LEU A 9 -17.24 6.91 -52.48
CA LEU A 9 -16.65 8.16 -52.05
C LEU A 9 -16.59 8.31 -50.53
N ARG A 10 -17.63 7.85 -49.83
CA ARG A 10 -17.63 7.84 -48.35
C ARG A 10 -16.62 6.92 -47.72
N LEU A 11 -16.35 5.75 -48.33
CA LEU A 11 -15.31 4.82 -47.84
C LEU A 11 -13.89 5.37 -48.06
N ARG A 12 -13.63 6.14 -49.12
CA ARG A 12 -12.33 6.76 -49.39
C ARG A 12 -12.01 7.87 -48.39
N SER A 13 -12.99 8.74 -48.08
CA SER A 13 -12.79 9.79 -47.07
C SER A 13 -12.58 9.23 -45.67
N ALA A 14 -13.31 8.20 -45.25
CA ALA A 14 -13.12 7.56 -43.95
C ALA A 14 -11.70 6.94 -43.80
N ARG A 15 -11.17 6.33 -44.84
CA ARG A 15 -9.79 5.80 -44.82
C ARG A 15 -8.72 6.89 -44.79
N LEU A 16 -9.00 8.03 -45.46
CA LEU A 16 -8.07 9.18 -45.44
C LEU A 16 -8.02 9.81 -44.02
N PHE A 17 -9.15 9.96 -43.35
CA PHE A 17 -9.23 10.45 -41.97
C PHE A 17 -8.54 9.52 -40.98
N LEU A 18 -8.73 8.20 -41.13
CA LEU A 18 -8.10 7.21 -40.26
C LEU A 18 -6.57 7.23 -40.40
N ASN A 19 -6.05 7.34 -41.62
CA ASN A 19 -4.61 7.43 -41.86
C ASN A 19 -4.02 8.75 -41.34
N LEU A 20 -4.74 9.87 -41.47
CA LEU A 20 -4.28 11.16 -40.96
C LEU A 20 -4.23 11.18 -39.42
N CYS A 21 -5.21 10.57 -38.73
CA CYS A 21 -5.21 10.40 -37.29
C CYS A 21 -4.05 9.50 -36.82
N LEU A 22 -3.75 8.43 -37.56
CA LEU A 22 -2.65 7.52 -37.23
C LEU A 22 -1.29 8.21 -37.32
N ILE A 23 -1.07 9.05 -38.35
CA ILE A 23 0.15 9.83 -38.54
C ILE A 23 0.30 10.91 -37.44
N LEU A 24 -0.78 11.55 -37.05
CA LEU A 24 -0.78 12.53 -35.95
C LEU A 24 -0.48 11.87 -34.58
N LEU A 25 -1.03 10.70 -34.32
CA LEU A 25 -0.74 9.92 -33.11
C LEU A 25 0.73 9.48 -33.00
N THR A 26 1.35 9.06 -34.12
CA THR A 26 2.76 8.64 -34.13
C THR A 26 3.71 9.83 -33.94
N SER A 27 3.36 11.03 -34.40
CA SER A 27 4.20 12.23 -34.21
C SER A 27 4.15 12.79 -32.79
N ILE A 28 3.08 12.56 -32.03
CA ILE A 28 2.99 12.98 -30.62
C ILE A 28 3.83 12.06 -29.71
N PHE A 29 3.96 10.78 -30.06
CA PHE A 29 4.71 9.82 -29.28
C PHE A 29 6.25 10.02 -29.33
N SER A 30 6.74 10.69 -30.37
CA SER A 30 8.21 10.90 -30.55
C SER A 30 8.76 12.09 -29.75
N LEU A 31 7.95 12.89 -29.08
CA LEU A 31 8.39 14.08 -28.32
C LEU A 31 8.57 13.83 -26.82
N TRP A 32 8.30 12.61 -26.32
CA TRP A 32 8.36 12.31 -24.89
C TRP A 32 9.62 11.54 -24.44
N ALA A 33 10.63 11.44 -25.29
CA ALA A 33 11.86 10.68 -25.01
C ALA A 33 13.05 11.59 -24.70
N CYS A 34 12.93 12.54 -23.76
CA CYS A 34 14.08 13.18 -23.13
C CYS A 34 13.69 13.76 -21.77
N ALA A 35 13.51 12.90 -20.75
CA ALA A 35 13.61 13.32 -19.37
C ALA A 35 15.07 13.16 -18.91
N PRO A 36 15.71 14.19 -18.36
CA PRO A 36 17.06 14.05 -17.80
C PRO A 36 17.01 13.07 -16.63
N GLN A 37 17.73 11.97 -16.73
CA GLN A 37 17.95 11.06 -15.60
C GLN A 37 18.85 11.80 -14.61
N THR A 38 18.31 12.14 -13.45
CA THR A 38 19.10 12.54 -12.30
C THR A 38 19.85 11.31 -11.79
N THR A 39 21.14 11.22 -12.10
CA THR A 39 22.04 10.23 -11.50
C THR A 39 22.05 10.45 -9.98
N PRO A 40 21.78 9.41 -9.16
CA PRO A 40 21.92 9.53 -7.72
C PRO A 40 23.38 9.84 -7.38
N THR A 41 23.59 10.91 -6.65
CA THR A 41 24.91 11.28 -6.13
C THR A 41 25.39 10.15 -5.20
N PRO A 42 26.59 9.56 -5.41
CA PRO A 42 27.07 8.52 -4.51
C PRO A 42 27.23 9.09 -3.10
N PHE A 43 26.65 8.41 -2.13
CA PHE A 43 26.80 8.72 -0.71
C PHE A 43 28.29 8.59 -0.35
N ARG A 44 28.93 9.70 0.01
CA ARG A 44 30.29 9.72 0.56
C ARG A 44 30.17 9.72 2.08
N PRO A 45 30.61 8.66 2.77
CA PRO A 45 30.65 8.67 4.23
C PRO A 45 31.53 9.81 4.72
N PRO A 46 31.21 10.44 5.86
CA PRO A 46 32.09 11.43 6.45
C PRO A 46 33.44 10.78 6.75
N THR A 47 34.52 11.43 6.30
CA THR A 47 35.87 11.00 6.61
C THR A 47 36.08 11.26 8.09
N ASP A 48 36.30 10.21 8.87
CA ASP A 48 36.69 10.33 10.27
C ASP A 48 37.96 11.20 10.36
N ALA A 49 37.87 12.27 11.14
CA ALA A 49 39.02 13.08 11.47
C ALA A 49 40.02 12.23 12.30
N PRO A 50 41.31 12.32 12.07
CA PRO A 50 42.28 11.58 12.85
C PRO A 50 42.16 11.93 14.34
N PRO A 51 42.26 10.95 15.26
CA PRO A 51 42.11 11.19 16.68
C PRO A 51 43.21 12.13 17.15
N THR A 52 42.85 13.30 17.65
CA THR A 52 43.75 14.22 18.34
C THR A 52 44.15 13.55 19.66
N GLN A 53 45.39 13.16 19.77
CA GLN A 53 45.96 12.65 21.03
C GLN A 53 45.95 13.74 22.08
N PRO A 54 45.31 13.54 23.24
CA PRO A 54 45.43 14.48 24.34
C PRO A 54 46.83 14.39 24.97
N LEU A 55 47.45 15.55 25.19
CA LEU A 55 48.70 15.70 25.92
C LEU A 55 48.51 15.21 27.36
N PRO A 56 49.45 14.46 27.95
CA PRO A 56 49.28 13.96 29.32
C PRO A 56 49.35 15.12 30.32
N THR A 57 48.22 15.48 30.88
CA THR A 57 48.12 16.39 32.01
C THR A 57 48.30 15.59 33.29
N THR A 58 49.32 15.90 34.07
CA THR A 58 49.52 15.33 35.39
C THR A 58 48.43 15.85 36.33
N THR A 59 47.45 14.99 36.62
CA THR A 59 46.37 15.30 37.54
C THR A 59 46.78 14.89 38.96
N PRO A 60 46.61 15.77 39.99
CA PRO A 60 46.80 15.37 41.37
C PRO A 60 45.68 14.36 41.75
N ILE A 61 46.06 13.33 42.49
CA ILE A 61 45.15 12.27 42.95
C ILE A 61 44.14 12.88 43.94
N PRO A 62 42.84 12.96 43.63
CA PRO A 62 41.86 13.29 44.65
C PRO A 62 41.51 12.05 45.48
N ALA A 63 41.27 12.31 46.74
CA ALA A 63 40.87 11.26 47.73
C ALA A 63 39.65 10.48 47.25
N LEU A 64 39.73 9.18 47.49
CA LEU A 64 38.71 8.19 47.16
C LEU A 64 37.39 8.47 47.95
N PHE A 65 36.49 9.23 47.35
CA PHE A 65 35.11 9.15 47.77
C PHE A 65 34.41 8.07 46.95
N THR A 66 34.19 6.92 47.57
CA THR A 66 33.39 5.86 46.99
C THR A 66 31.93 6.34 47.01
N PRO A 67 31.32 6.66 45.87
CA PRO A 67 29.88 6.98 45.82
C PRO A 67 29.13 5.72 46.23
N ALA A 68 28.23 5.84 47.17
CA ALA A 68 27.27 4.80 47.50
C ALA A 68 26.48 4.39 46.24
N PRO A 69 26.20 3.11 45.99
CA PRO A 69 25.42 2.70 44.84
C PRO A 69 24.02 3.33 44.91
N THR A 70 23.76 4.26 43.99
CA THR A 70 22.41 4.77 43.78
C THR A 70 21.59 3.65 43.19
N VAL A 71 20.71 3.03 43.94
CA VAL A 71 19.71 2.08 43.39
C VAL A 71 18.73 2.87 42.56
N THR A 72 18.95 2.89 41.26
CA THR A 72 17.96 3.40 40.31
C THR A 72 16.84 2.37 40.26
N VAL A 73 15.72 2.64 40.93
CA VAL A 73 14.47 1.88 40.76
C VAL A 73 13.93 2.21 39.38
N THR A 74 14.23 1.34 38.42
CA THR A 74 13.56 1.36 37.12
C THR A 74 12.10 0.93 37.34
N VAL A 75 11.18 1.87 37.44
CA VAL A 75 9.74 1.59 37.38
C VAL A 75 9.45 1.14 35.95
N THR A 76 9.38 -0.18 35.75
CA THR A 76 8.83 -0.73 34.51
C THR A 76 7.34 -0.38 34.52
N ALA A 77 6.95 0.62 33.76
CA ALA A 77 5.53 0.89 33.50
C ALA A 77 4.95 -0.35 32.84
N THR A 78 4.07 -1.07 33.52
CA THR A 78 3.27 -2.13 32.91
C THR A 78 2.37 -1.46 31.89
N ALA A 79 2.69 -1.58 30.61
CA ALA A 79 1.82 -1.15 29.53
C ALA A 79 0.47 -1.84 29.71
N GLY A 80 -0.62 -1.08 29.78
CA GLY A 80 -1.97 -1.62 29.79
C GLY A 80 -2.23 -2.45 28.51
N PRO A 81 -3.34 -3.20 28.46
CA PRO A 81 -3.70 -3.97 27.27
C PRO A 81 -3.76 -3.02 26.07
N CYS A 82 -3.17 -3.44 24.95
CA CYS A 82 -3.22 -2.67 23.71
C CYS A 82 -4.64 -2.72 23.11
N VAL A 83 -4.97 -1.77 22.25
CA VAL A 83 -6.28 -1.64 21.59
C VAL A 83 -6.11 -1.90 20.09
N ASN A 84 -6.96 -2.76 19.54
CA ASN A 84 -7.03 -3.04 18.12
C ASN A 84 -7.99 -2.06 17.42
N VAL A 85 -7.51 -1.29 16.44
CA VAL A 85 -8.34 -0.42 15.59
C VAL A 85 -7.78 -0.44 14.18
N LEU A 86 -8.59 -0.82 13.20
CA LEU A 86 -8.33 -0.69 11.78
C LEU A 86 -9.22 0.44 11.25
N SER A 87 -8.63 1.41 10.58
CA SER A 87 -9.34 2.46 9.87
C SER A 87 -9.14 2.31 8.37
N PHE A 88 -10.25 2.30 7.61
CA PHE A 88 -10.20 2.36 6.15
C PHE A 88 -9.66 3.73 5.71
N VAL A 89 -8.84 3.74 4.68
CA VAL A 89 -8.25 4.96 4.12
C VAL A 89 -8.69 5.16 2.68
N ASP A 90 -8.51 4.15 1.81
CA ASP A 90 -8.79 4.29 0.38
C ASP A 90 -8.86 2.94 -0.34
N ASP A 91 -9.49 2.95 -1.52
CA ASP A 91 -9.46 1.86 -2.50
C ASP A 91 -8.25 2.04 -3.43
N VAL A 92 -7.31 1.07 -3.40
CA VAL A 92 -6.06 1.19 -4.17
C VAL A 92 -6.24 0.76 -5.63
N THR A 93 -7.05 -0.25 -5.90
CA THR A 93 -7.12 -0.86 -7.24
C THR A 93 -8.50 -0.84 -7.87
N VAL A 94 -9.55 -1.08 -7.11
CA VAL A 94 -10.92 -1.23 -7.59
C VAL A 94 -11.82 -0.33 -6.76
N GLU A 95 -12.36 0.70 -7.39
CA GLU A 95 -13.34 1.60 -6.76
C GLU A 95 -14.72 0.94 -6.73
N ASP A 96 -15.55 1.36 -5.77
CA ASP A 96 -16.94 0.92 -5.68
C ASP A 96 -17.71 1.22 -6.96
N GLY A 97 -18.53 0.26 -7.38
CA GLY A 97 -19.31 0.37 -8.62
C GLY A 97 -18.54 0.04 -9.90
N THR A 98 -17.29 -0.40 -9.81
CA THR A 98 -16.50 -0.85 -10.97
C THR A 98 -17.17 -2.07 -11.62
N SER A 99 -17.26 -2.08 -12.95
CA SER A 99 -17.85 -3.15 -13.73
C SER A 99 -16.82 -4.14 -14.25
N PHE A 100 -17.08 -5.43 -14.13
CA PHE A 100 -16.24 -6.51 -14.61
C PHE A 100 -17.00 -7.44 -15.56
N LEU A 101 -16.25 -8.12 -16.42
CA LEU A 101 -16.83 -9.21 -17.23
C LEU A 101 -17.09 -10.44 -16.35
N PRO A 102 -18.09 -11.27 -16.70
CA PRO A 102 -18.34 -12.54 -16.01
C PRO A 102 -17.07 -13.39 -15.92
N SER A 103 -16.85 -13.99 -14.76
CA SER A 103 -15.70 -14.86 -14.45
C SER A 103 -14.33 -14.18 -14.52
N ALA A 104 -14.28 -12.84 -14.61
CA ALA A 104 -13.02 -12.11 -14.55
C ALA A 104 -12.38 -12.21 -13.15
N SER A 105 -11.06 -12.30 -13.12
CA SER A 105 -10.32 -12.19 -11.85
C SER A 105 -10.20 -10.72 -11.45
N ILE A 106 -10.48 -10.44 -10.18
CA ILE A 106 -10.49 -9.10 -9.60
C ILE A 106 -9.46 -9.08 -8.47
N ASP A 107 -8.45 -8.22 -8.58
CA ASP A 107 -7.45 -7.99 -7.55
C ASP A 107 -7.83 -6.73 -6.75
N LYS A 108 -8.61 -6.90 -5.70
CA LYS A 108 -9.02 -5.79 -4.83
C LYS A 108 -7.97 -5.55 -3.76
N GLN A 109 -7.59 -4.27 -3.63
CA GLN A 109 -6.66 -3.82 -2.61
C GLN A 109 -7.21 -2.59 -1.90
N TRP A 110 -7.16 -2.62 -0.57
CA TRP A 110 -7.54 -1.50 0.29
C TRP A 110 -6.32 -0.97 1.03
N LEU A 111 -6.19 0.34 1.08
CA LEU A 111 -5.28 1.01 2.00
C LEU A 111 -6.00 1.17 3.34
N VAL A 112 -5.40 0.66 4.40
CA VAL A 112 -5.91 0.76 5.77
C VAL A 112 -4.82 1.31 6.69
N GLN A 113 -5.23 1.84 7.83
CA GLN A 113 -4.32 2.29 8.88
C GLN A 113 -4.56 1.49 10.15
N ASN A 114 -3.49 1.01 10.76
CA ASN A 114 -3.53 0.55 12.14
C ASN A 114 -3.56 1.78 13.08
N SER A 115 -4.75 2.27 13.38
CA SER A 115 -4.96 3.42 14.25
C SER A 115 -5.06 3.04 15.73
N GLY A 116 -4.87 1.75 16.04
CA GLY A 116 -4.80 1.24 17.41
C GLY A 116 -3.40 1.33 18.04
N THR A 117 -3.24 0.62 19.15
CA THR A 117 -1.97 0.53 19.89
C THR A 117 -1.38 -0.89 19.87
N CYS A 118 -2.14 -1.90 19.39
CA CYS A 118 -1.61 -3.24 19.12
C CYS A 118 -0.83 -3.24 17.79
N ASN A 119 0.28 -3.96 17.73
CA ASN A 119 0.88 -4.31 16.44
C ASN A 119 0.17 -5.53 15.88
N TRP A 120 -0.23 -5.49 14.61
CA TRP A 120 -0.74 -6.67 13.94
C TRP A 120 0.41 -7.53 13.45
N ASP A 121 0.31 -8.82 13.67
CA ASP A 121 1.26 -9.83 13.24
C ASP A 121 0.57 -10.93 12.42
N GLU A 122 1.27 -12.01 12.16
CA GLU A 122 0.78 -13.14 11.37
C GLU A 122 -0.40 -13.92 11.99
N THR A 123 -0.75 -13.64 13.26
CA THR A 123 -1.90 -14.27 13.93
C THR A 123 -3.21 -13.55 13.70
N TYR A 124 -3.16 -12.30 13.21
CA TYR A 124 -4.34 -11.53 12.85
C TYR A 124 -4.93 -12.00 11.52
N ARG A 125 -6.24 -11.92 11.38
CA ARG A 125 -6.98 -12.39 10.20
C ARG A 125 -7.88 -11.30 9.61
N LEU A 126 -8.12 -11.41 8.31
CA LEU A 126 -9.19 -10.71 7.60
C LEU A 126 -10.27 -11.75 7.27
N LYS A 127 -11.50 -11.56 7.72
CA LYS A 127 -12.60 -12.51 7.51
C LYS A 127 -13.73 -11.88 6.72
N TRP A 128 -14.29 -12.68 5.82
CA TRP A 128 -15.56 -12.38 5.18
C TRP A 128 -16.68 -12.37 6.22
N VAL A 129 -17.51 -11.32 6.21
CA VAL A 129 -18.58 -11.12 7.20
C VAL A 129 -19.95 -10.90 6.56
N GLY A 130 -20.03 -10.70 5.24
CA GLY A 130 -21.30 -10.52 4.56
C GLY A 130 -21.21 -10.33 3.06
N GLY A 131 -22.35 -10.33 2.39
CA GLY A 131 -22.45 -10.25 0.94
C GLY A 131 -22.06 -11.54 0.23
N ASP A 132 -21.51 -11.44 -0.99
CA ASP A 132 -21.06 -12.58 -1.80
C ASP A 132 -19.53 -12.70 -1.66
N PRO A 133 -18.98 -13.86 -1.29
CA PRO A 133 -17.54 -14.04 -1.20
C PRO A 133 -16.83 -14.02 -2.56
N MET A 134 -17.56 -14.08 -3.67
CA MET A 134 -17.06 -14.03 -5.05
C MET A 134 -15.84 -14.95 -5.27
N GLY A 135 -15.89 -16.17 -4.74
CA GLY A 135 -14.85 -17.18 -4.87
C GLY A 135 -13.59 -16.94 -4.01
N ALA A 136 -13.53 -15.89 -3.21
CA ALA A 136 -12.43 -15.65 -2.31
C ALA A 136 -12.46 -16.60 -1.10
N ALA A 137 -11.28 -16.94 -0.56
CA ALA A 137 -11.18 -17.65 0.70
C ALA A 137 -11.75 -16.77 1.83
N GLN A 138 -12.70 -17.30 2.59
CA GLN A 138 -13.47 -16.53 3.60
C GLN A 138 -12.63 -16.08 4.80
N GLU A 139 -11.41 -16.56 4.93
CA GLU A 139 -10.43 -16.13 5.92
C GLU A 139 -9.05 -16.06 5.28
N GLN A 140 -8.36 -14.95 5.52
CA GLN A 140 -7.02 -14.68 5.01
C GLN A 140 -6.16 -14.06 6.11
N SER A 141 -4.84 -14.09 5.94
CA SER A 141 -3.96 -13.36 6.85
C SER A 141 -4.19 -11.85 6.72
N LEU A 142 -4.33 -11.16 7.84
CA LEU A 142 -4.23 -9.72 7.88
C LEU A 142 -2.75 -9.33 7.67
N TYR A 143 -2.49 -8.31 6.87
CA TYR A 143 -1.13 -7.84 6.65
C TYR A 143 -0.54 -7.30 7.96
N PRO A 144 0.70 -7.69 8.34
CA PRO A 144 1.34 -7.14 9.53
C PRO A 144 1.49 -5.63 9.43
N ALA A 145 1.10 -4.91 10.50
CA ALA A 145 1.24 -3.47 10.60
C ALA A 145 1.52 -3.03 12.04
N ARG A 146 2.51 -2.19 12.22
CA ARG A 146 2.76 -1.56 13.53
C ARG A 146 1.68 -0.53 13.84
N ALA A 147 1.45 -0.29 15.11
CA ALA A 147 0.59 0.79 15.58
C ALA A 147 0.96 2.13 14.89
N GLY A 148 -0.03 2.83 14.37
CA GLY A 148 0.13 4.10 13.67
C GLY A 148 0.58 4.00 12.21
N THR A 149 0.84 2.79 11.66
CA THR A 149 1.27 2.64 10.27
C THR A 149 0.15 2.20 9.34
N GLN A 150 0.31 2.45 8.04
CA GLN A 150 -0.58 1.96 7.01
C GLN A 150 -0.15 0.58 6.50
N ALA A 151 -1.13 -0.17 5.99
CA ALA A 151 -0.94 -1.44 5.31
C ALA A 151 -1.91 -1.56 4.14
N THR A 152 -1.53 -2.35 3.13
CA THR A 152 -2.42 -2.68 2.01
C THR A 152 -2.97 -4.08 2.22
N LEU A 153 -4.29 -4.19 2.36
CA LEU A 153 -4.99 -5.48 2.36
C LEU A 153 -5.24 -5.89 0.90
N ARG A 154 -5.18 -7.18 0.61
CA ARG A 154 -5.40 -7.70 -0.74
C ARG A 154 -6.26 -8.94 -0.70
N VAL A 155 -7.32 -8.96 -1.51
CA VAL A 155 -8.19 -10.11 -1.73
C VAL A 155 -8.38 -10.30 -3.23
N THR A 156 -8.27 -11.54 -3.68
CA THR A 156 -8.56 -11.88 -5.09
C THR A 156 -9.94 -12.48 -5.16
N PHE A 157 -10.80 -11.87 -6.00
CA PHE A 157 -12.15 -12.35 -6.29
C PHE A 157 -12.26 -12.90 -7.71
N THR A 158 -13.35 -13.61 -7.95
CA THR A 158 -13.79 -13.99 -9.29
C THR A 158 -15.18 -13.41 -9.50
N ALA A 159 -15.36 -12.58 -10.53
CA ALA A 159 -16.67 -12.02 -10.86
C ALA A 159 -17.68 -13.16 -11.10
N PRO A 160 -18.90 -13.09 -10.53
CA PRO A 160 -19.93 -14.07 -10.78
C PRO A 160 -20.26 -14.20 -12.27
N ALA A 161 -20.74 -15.40 -12.68
CA ALA A 161 -21.11 -15.65 -14.08
C ALA A 161 -22.41 -14.93 -14.47
N GLU A 162 -23.29 -14.70 -13.53
CA GLU A 162 -24.57 -14.01 -13.74
C GLU A 162 -24.35 -12.50 -13.60
N SER A 163 -25.02 -11.72 -14.47
CA SER A 163 -25.00 -10.26 -14.37
C SER A 163 -25.77 -9.78 -13.16
N GLY A 164 -25.20 -8.86 -12.39
CA GLY A 164 -25.83 -8.34 -11.18
C GLY A 164 -24.92 -7.33 -10.48
N SER A 165 -25.42 -6.81 -9.35
CA SER A 165 -24.61 -6.02 -8.42
C SER A 165 -24.23 -6.92 -7.25
N TYR A 166 -22.94 -7.00 -6.96
CA TYR A 166 -22.37 -7.84 -5.92
C TYR A 166 -21.56 -7.02 -4.97
N GLU A 167 -21.61 -7.36 -3.70
CA GLU A 167 -20.86 -6.72 -2.63
C GLU A 167 -20.24 -7.80 -1.75
N SER A 168 -19.04 -7.55 -1.25
CA SER A 168 -18.34 -8.47 -0.35
C SER A 168 -17.75 -7.69 0.81
N ALA A 169 -18.23 -7.96 2.02
CA ALA A 169 -17.83 -7.27 3.25
C ALA A 169 -16.81 -8.08 4.04
N TRP A 170 -15.76 -7.43 4.47
CA TRP A 170 -14.65 -8.03 5.21
C TRP A 170 -14.32 -7.23 6.47
N GLN A 171 -13.88 -7.92 7.52
CA GLN A 171 -13.46 -7.27 8.76
C GLN A 171 -12.24 -7.96 9.37
N ALA A 172 -11.41 -7.17 10.05
CA ALA A 172 -10.25 -7.68 10.77
C ALA A 172 -10.66 -8.43 12.05
N VAL A 173 -9.87 -9.45 12.39
CA VAL A 173 -10.08 -10.29 13.57
C VAL A 173 -8.76 -10.45 14.32
N ASP A 174 -8.80 -10.25 15.63
CA ASP A 174 -7.66 -10.42 16.52
C ASP A 174 -7.35 -11.90 16.80
N PRO A 175 -6.21 -12.24 17.42
CA PRO A 175 -5.87 -13.63 17.74
C PRO A 175 -6.85 -14.34 18.69
N ASN A 176 -7.70 -13.60 19.41
CA ASN A 176 -8.73 -14.14 20.29
C ASN A 176 -10.07 -14.37 19.58
N GLY A 177 -10.16 -14.03 18.29
CA GLY A 177 -11.36 -14.17 17.49
C GLY A 177 -12.32 -12.97 17.57
N ASN A 178 -11.90 -11.83 18.14
CA ASN A 178 -12.74 -10.64 18.22
C ASN A 178 -12.60 -9.82 16.94
N PHE A 179 -13.73 -9.43 16.35
CA PHE A 179 -13.75 -8.50 15.23
C PHE A 179 -13.39 -7.08 15.68
N PHE A 180 -12.68 -6.34 14.84
CA PHE A 180 -12.30 -4.97 15.15
C PHE A 180 -12.17 -4.10 13.91
N GLY A 181 -12.28 -2.78 14.10
CA GLY A 181 -12.07 -1.78 13.07
C GLY A 181 -13.21 -1.68 12.05
N ASP A 182 -12.97 -0.89 11.01
CA ASP A 182 -13.91 -0.65 9.93
C ASP A 182 -14.11 -1.89 9.07
N LEU A 183 -15.30 -1.98 8.44
CA LEU A 183 -15.55 -2.90 7.33
C LEU A 183 -14.85 -2.37 6.08
N VAL A 184 -14.35 -3.27 5.24
CA VAL A 184 -13.87 -2.96 3.89
C VAL A 184 -14.69 -3.75 2.87
N PHE A 185 -14.96 -3.14 1.71
CA PHE A 185 -15.86 -3.65 0.67
C PHE A 185 -15.18 -3.75 -0.69
#